data_c1998fcea5381e9fb33e03884da293d0
#
_entry.id   c1998fcea5381e9fb33e03884da293d0
#
_cell.length_a   1.000
_cell.length_b   1.000
_cell.length_c   1.000
_cell.angle_alpha   90.00
_cell.angle_beta   90.00
_cell.angle_gamma   90.00
#
_symmetry.space_group_name_H-M   'P 1'
#
loop_
_entity.id
_entity.type
_entity.pdbx_description
1 polymer ?
#
loop_
_entity_poly.entity_id
_entity_poly.type
_entity_poly.pdbx_seq_one_letter_code
_entity_poly.pdbx_strand_id
1 'polypeptide(L)'
;KNVIKSVKGTRDFYPDEMAKRQWLIRKLSEASEAFGYQMYDGPCLETIDLYAAKSGEELVKEQAFVFNDRGGDPITLRPELTPTLARMVASKQNLLTFPLRWWSFGPFWRYERPQKGRTREFFQWNIDQIGSDSIQADAELLAVAATFLKNVRLTPEQVKLYVNDRRLMDSQLSK
;
A
#
# COMPACT_ATOMS: atom_id res chain seq x y z
N LYS A 1 7.78 20.68 33.10
CA LYS A 1 7.23 19.33 32.92
C LYS A 1 7.84 18.78 31.65
N ASN A 2 8.57 17.64 31.72
CA ASN A 2 9.07 16.97 30.52
C ASN A 2 7.88 16.28 29.84
N VAL A 3 7.54 16.75 28.64
CA VAL A 3 6.54 16.08 27.79
C VAL A 3 7.20 14.90 27.10
N ILE A 4 6.60 13.71 27.22
CA ILE A 4 7.06 12.52 26.52
C ILE A 4 6.81 12.75 25.03
N LYS A 5 7.85 12.58 24.21
CA LYS A 5 7.78 12.73 22.76
C LYS A 5 7.32 11.45 22.10
N SER A 6 6.64 11.57 20.96
CA SER A 6 6.35 10.43 20.07
C SER A 6 7.64 9.77 19.55
N VAL A 7 7.54 8.53 19.13
CA VAL A 7 8.66 7.78 18.53
C VAL A 7 9.18 8.52 17.29
N LYS A 8 10.50 8.59 17.14
CA LYS A 8 11.13 9.27 16.00
C LYS A 8 10.63 8.72 14.67
N GLY A 9 10.11 9.59 13.82
CA GLY A 9 9.57 9.24 12.52
C GLY A 9 8.10 8.80 12.54
N THR A 10 7.42 8.94 13.69
CA THR A 10 5.97 8.89 13.82
C THR A 10 5.42 10.27 14.14
N ARG A 11 4.11 10.44 14.07
CA ARG A 11 3.44 11.72 14.35
C ARG A 11 2.06 11.50 14.93
N ASP A 12 1.63 12.44 15.75
CA ASP A 12 0.26 12.53 16.24
C ASP A 12 -0.62 13.21 15.20
N PHE A 13 -1.88 12.82 15.14
CA PHE A 13 -2.90 13.46 14.31
C PHE A 13 -3.99 14.03 15.22
N TYR A 14 -3.97 15.33 15.37
CA TYR A 14 -5.01 16.04 16.12
C TYR A 14 -6.33 16.11 15.32
N PRO A 15 -7.45 16.50 15.96
CA PRO A 15 -8.77 16.46 15.29
C PRO A 15 -8.82 17.13 13.93
N ASP A 16 -8.15 18.26 13.73
CA ASP A 16 -8.13 19.00 12.47
C ASP A 16 -7.39 18.24 11.36
N GLU A 17 -6.23 17.62 11.69
CA GLU A 17 -5.52 16.75 10.77
C GLU A 17 -6.30 15.48 10.48
N MET A 18 -6.97 14.92 11.50
CA MET A 18 -7.82 13.76 11.32
C MET A 18 -9.02 14.06 10.42
N ALA A 19 -9.62 15.25 10.50
CA ALA A 19 -10.70 15.65 9.60
C ALA A 19 -10.25 15.65 8.12
N LYS A 20 -9.07 16.21 7.84
CA LYS A 20 -8.45 16.17 6.49
C LYS A 20 -8.17 14.75 6.02
N ARG A 21 -7.60 13.92 6.92
CA ARG A 21 -7.31 12.53 6.63
C ARG A 21 -8.57 11.73 6.33
N GLN A 22 -9.63 11.91 7.10
CA GLN A 22 -10.91 11.24 6.86
C GLN A 22 -11.57 11.70 5.54
N TRP A 23 -11.44 12.99 5.20
CA TRP A 23 -11.86 13.47 3.90
C TRP A 23 -11.10 12.78 2.76
N LEU A 24 -9.76 12.67 2.87
CA LEU A 24 -8.93 11.98 1.89
C LEU A 24 -9.34 10.51 1.75
N ILE A 25 -9.51 9.78 2.86
CA ILE A 25 -9.92 8.37 2.86
C ILE A 25 -11.26 8.20 2.14
N ARG A 26 -12.24 9.09 2.38
CA ARG A 26 -13.51 9.04 1.66
C ARG A 26 -13.33 9.20 0.13
N LYS A 27 -12.43 10.10 -0.30
CA LYS A 27 -12.15 10.28 -1.73
C LYS A 27 -11.46 9.09 -2.38
N LEU A 28 -10.60 8.40 -1.62
CA LEU A 28 -9.97 7.15 -2.04
C LEU A 28 -11.02 6.01 -2.15
N SER A 29 -11.90 5.88 -1.15
CA SER A 29 -13.03 4.94 -1.15
C SER A 29 -13.94 5.17 -2.34
N GLU A 30 -14.43 6.40 -2.54
CA GLU A 30 -15.29 6.79 -3.68
C GLU A 30 -14.67 6.38 -5.02
N ALA A 31 -13.36 6.63 -5.21
CA ALA A 31 -12.67 6.27 -6.45
C ALA A 31 -12.55 4.75 -6.62
N SER A 32 -12.21 4.02 -5.57
CA SER A 32 -12.06 2.56 -5.59
C SER A 32 -13.40 1.86 -5.86
N GLU A 33 -14.42 2.22 -5.10
CA GLU A 33 -15.74 1.59 -5.13
C GLU A 33 -16.50 1.88 -6.44
N ALA A 34 -16.23 3.02 -7.09
CA ALA A 34 -16.79 3.35 -8.41
C ALA A 34 -16.41 2.33 -9.50
N PHE A 35 -15.30 1.59 -9.31
CA PHE A 35 -14.86 0.51 -10.19
C PHE A 35 -15.11 -0.89 -9.60
N GLY A 36 -15.91 -0.98 -8.53
CA GLY A 36 -16.27 -2.26 -7.92
C GLY A 36 -15.19 -2.88 -7.05
N TYR A 37 -14.18 -2.11 -6.63
CA TYR A 37 -13.17 -2.59 -5.68
C TYR A 37 -13.74 -2.65 -4.28
N GLN A 38 -13.51 -3.75 -3.59
CA GLN A 38 -13.94 -4.01 -2.22
C GLN A 38 -12.81 -3.76 -1.24
N MET A 39 -13.12 -3.10 -0.12
CA MET A 39 -12.13 -2.83 0.91
C MET A 39 -11.68 -4.10 1.62
N TYR A 40 -10.38 -4.26 1.83
CA TYR A 40 -9.78 -5.28 2.69
C TYR A 40 -8.68 -4.68 3.55
N ASP A 41 -8.30 -5.38 4.58
CA ASP A 41 -7.09 -5.09 5.35
C ASP A 41 -6.53 -6.40 5.94
N GLY A 42 -5.27 -6.37 6.32
CA GLY A 42 -4.58 -7.40 7.05
C GLY A 42 -4.05 -6.88 8.38
N PRO A 43 -3.47 -7.75 9.22
CA PRO A 43 -2.90 -7.32 10.49
C PRO A 43 -1.72 -6.37 10.28
N CYS A 44 -1.54 -5.46 11.25
CA CYS A 44 -0.34 -4.60 11.28
C CYS A 44 0.92 -5.35 11.70
N LEU A 45 0.75 -6.46 12.43
CA LEU A 45 1.82 -7.36 12.86
C LEU A 45 1.77 -8.64 12.03
N GLU A 46 2.90 -9.05 11.52
CA GLU A 46 3.07 -10.29 10.74
C GLU A 46 4.33 -11.02 11.19
N THR A 47 4.40 -12.31 10.87
CA THR A 47 5.65 -13.06 11.05
C THR A 47 6.70 -12.57 10.06
N ILE A 48 7.97 -12.52 10.49
CA ILE A 48 9.07 -12.06 9.62
C ILE A 48 9.22 -12.94 8.38
N ASP A 49 8.93 -14.23 8.48
CA ASP A 49 9.02 -15.21 7.39
C ASP A 49 8.15 -14.86 6.20
N LEU A 50 7.02 -14.19 6.43
CA LEU A 50 6.14 -13.74 5.34
C LEU A 50 6.87 -12.80 4.37
N TYR A 51 7.73 -11.94 4.89
CA TYR A 51 8.49 -10.97 4.09
C TYR A 51 9.82 -11.56 3.58
N ALA A 52 10.45 -12.44 4.35
CA ALA A 52 11.70 -13.10 3.93
C ALA A 52 11.55 -13.90 2.63
N ALA A 53 10.37 -14.49 2.41
CA ALA A 53 10.10 -15.31 1.23
C ALA A 53 9.98 -14.52 -0.09
N LYS A 54 9.66 -13.20 -0.05
CA LYS A 54 9.33 -12.42 -1.28
C LYS A 54 9.96 -11.04 -1.38
N SER A 55 10.27 -10.37 -0.28
CA SER A 55 10.61 -8.94 -0.28
C SER A 55 12.11 -8.64 -0.30
N GLY A 56 12.96 -9.66 -0.45
CA GLY A 56 14.40 -9.52 -0.46
C GLY A 56 15.00 -9.31 0.95
N GLU A 57 16.25 -9.72 1.11
CA GLU A 57 16.97 -9.65 2.38
C GLU A 57 17.14 -8.22 2.92
N GLU A 58 17.25 -7.24 2.04
CA GLU A 58 17.44 -5.82 2.40
C GLU A 58 16.24 -5.28 3.17
N LEU A 59 14.99 -5.53 2.69
CA LEU A 59 13.78 -5.07 3.37
C LEU A 59 13.69 -5.65 4.78
N VAL A 60 13.99 -6.93 4.93
CA VAL A 60 13.90 -7.65 6.20
C VAL A 60 15.00 -7.22 7.17
N LYS A 61 16.24 -7.11 6.69
CA LYS A 61 17.41 -6.83 7.55
C LYS A 61 17.55 -5.37 7.91
N GLU A 62 17.20 -4.46 6.99
CA GLU A 62 17.54 -3.03 7.13
C GLU A 62 16.32 -2.13 7.33
N GLN A 63 15.16 -2.49 6.78
CA GLN A 63 14.00 -1.61 6.73
C GLN A 63 12.83 -2.04 7.62
N ALA A 64 12.75 -3.31 8.03
CA ALA A 64 11.65 -3.78 8.86
C ALA A 64 11.85 -3.45 10.35
N PHE A 65 10.74 -3.16 11.05
CA PHE A 65 10.71 -3.09 12.51
C PHE A 65 10.51 -4.50 13.08
N VAL A 66 11.60 -5.22 13.29
CA VAL A 66 11.58 -6.60 13.79
C VAL A 66 11.79 -6.63 15.30
N PHE A 67 11.01 -7.43 16.00
CA PHE A 67 11.15 -7.69 17.44
C PHE A 67 10.55 -9.07 17.76
N ASN A 68 10.91 -9.63 18.91
CA ASN A 68 10.35 -10.88 19.35
C ASN A 68 9.09 -10.64 20.18
N ASP A 69 8.09 -11.47 20.00
CA ASP A 69 6.95 -11.52 20.90
C ASP A 69 7.35 -12.13 22.28
N ARG A 70 6.39 -12.26 23.19
CA ARG A 70 6.67 -12.87 24.51
C ARG A 70 6.98 -14.37 24.44
N GLY A 71 6.60 -15.04 23.37
CA GLY A 71 6.91 -16.45 23.10
C GLY A 71 8.31 -16.65 22.52
N GLY A 72 8.95 -15.56 22.06
CA GLY A 72 10.24 -15.59 21.41
C GLY A 72 10.16 -15.62 19.88
N ASP A 73 8.96 -15.61 19.31
CA ASP A 73 8.77 -15.64 17.86
C ASP A 73 9.09 -14.28 17.23
N PRO A 74 9.86 -14.23 16.13
CA PRO A 74 10.18 -12.99 15.43
C PRO A 74 8.98 -12.47 14.64
N ILE A 75 8.53 -11.28 15.00
CA ILE A 75 7.43 -10.57 14.34
C ILE A 75 7.88 -9.20 13.87
N THR A 76 7.13 -8.60 12.96
CA THR A 76 7.42 -7.28 12.39
C THR A 76 6.17 -6.44 12.22
N LEU A 77 6.32 -5.13 12.35
CA LEU A 77 5.34 -4.19 11.81
C LEU A 77 5.39 -4.26 10.27
N ARG A 78 4.23 -4.34 9.62
CA ARG A 78 4.15 -4.50 8.16
C ARG A 78 4.84 -3.36 7.41
N PRO A 79 5.87 -3.64 6.59
CA PRO A 79 6.55 -2.62 5.77
C PRO A 79 5.87 -2.37 4.42
N GLU A 80 5.00 -3.31 4.00
CA GLU A 80 4.19 -3.30 2.77
C GLU A 80 3.00 -4.26 2.92
N LEU A 81 2.05 -4.23 1.98
CA LEU A 81 0.82 -5.02 2.06
C LEU A 81 0.80 -6.25 1.15
N THR A 82 1.55 -6.24 0.07
CA THR A 82 1.50 -7.29 -0.97
C THR A 82 1.73 -8.72 -0.43
N PRO A 83 2.68 -9.00 0.45
CA PRO A 83 2.85 -10.34 1.02
C PRO A 83 1.65 -10.77 1.88
N THR A 84 1.09 -9.86 2.67
CA THR A 84 -0.15 -10.11 3.44
C THR A 84 -1.31 -10.45 2.52
N LEU A 85 -1.50 -9.69 1.44
CA LEU A 85 -2.53 -9.96 0.44
C LEU A 85 -2.34 -11.35 -0.18
N ALA A 86 -1.12 -11.69 -0.59
CA ALA A 86 -0.80 -13.00 -1.17
C ALA A 86 -1.13 -14.14 -0.19
N ARG A 87 -0.80 -14.01 1.09
CA ARG A 87 -1.16 -14.98 2.13
C ARG A 87 -2.67 -15.12 2.28
N MET A 88 -3.40 -13.99 2.31
CA MET A 88 -4.87 -13.98 2.44
C MET A 88 -5.53 -14.67 1.25
N VAL A 89 -5.10 -14.39 0.02
CA VAL A 89 -5.61 -15.01 -1.19
C VAL A 89 -5.29 -16.50 -1.20
N ALA A 90 -4.05 -16.88 -0.91
CA ALA A 90 -3.63 -18.28 -0.87
C ALA A 90 -4.43 -19.10 0.14
N SER A 91 -4.72 -18.54 1.33
CA SER A 91 -5.47 -19.23 2.38
C SER A 91 -6.93 -19.51 2.02
N LYS A 92 -7.51 -18.77 1.07
CA LYS A 92 -8.93 -18.88 0.68
C LYS A 92 -9.14 -19.03 -0.83
N GLN A 93 -8.11 -19.33 -1.62
CA GLN A 93 -8.18 -19.32 -3.09
C GLN A 93 -9.33 -20.15 -3.67
N ASN A 94 -9.67 -21.27 -3.04
CA ASN A 94 -10.77 -22.17 -3.47
C ASN A 94 -12.17 -21.61 -3.15
N LEU A 95 -12.27 -20.53 -2.38
CA LEU A 95 -13.51 -19.87 -1.97
C LEU A 95 -13.69 -18.51 -2.65
N LEU A 96 -12.64 -18.01 -3.31
CA LEU A 96 -12.64 -16.70 -3.94
C LEU A 96 -13.06 -16.80 -5.41
N THR A 97 -13.87 -15.85 -5.85
CA THR A 97 -14.26 -15.70 -7.25
C THR A 97 -13.36 -14.68 -7.93
N PHE A 98 -12.60 -15.12 -8.93
CA PHE A 98 -11.69 -14.26 -9.69
C PHE A 98 -12.38 -13.66 -10.94
N PRO A 99 -11.95 -12.47 -11.40
CA PRO A 99 -10.87 -11.65 -10.87
C PRO A 99 -11.26 -10.92 -9.58
N LEU A 100 -10.33 -10.85 -8.62
CA LEU A 100 -10.52 -10.04 -7.42
C LEU A 100 -10.25 -8.57 -7.73
N ARG A 101 -11.06 -7.69 -7.17
CA ARG A 101 -10.88 -6.25 -7.14
C ARG A 101 -10.91 -5.80 -5.70
N TRP A 102 -9.73 -5.58 -5.12
CA TRP A 102 -9.61 -5.23 -3.72
C TRP A 102 -8.81 -3.94 -3.54
N TRP A 103 -9.15 -3.16 -2.52
CA TRP A 103 -8.42 -1.96 -2.17
C TRP A 103 -8.22 -1.86 -0.67
N SER A 104 -7.15 -1.19 -0.25
CA SER A 104 -6.84 -0.96 1.16
C SER A 104 -6.23 0.41 1.37
N PHE A 105 -6.45 0.96 2.56
CA PHE A 105 -5.76 2.14 3.04
C PHE A 105 -5.38 1.92 4.51
N GLY A 106 -4.08 2.02 4.81
CA GLY A 106 -3.61 1.80 6.17
C GLY A 106 -2.17 2.25 6.40
N PRO A 107 -1.73 2.17 7.66
CA PRO A 107 -0.36 2.52 8.05
C PRO A 107 0.62 1.39 7.74
N PHE A 108 1.85 1.81 7.45
CA PHE A 108 3.02 0.96 7.22
C PHE A 108 4.22 1.53 7.95
N TRP A 109 5.23 0.69 8.21
CA TRP A 109 6.40 1.08 8.99
C TRP A 109 7.69 0.58 8.34
N ARG A 110 8.64 1.53 8.13
CA ARG A 110 9.99 1.21 7.68
C ARG A 110 11.03 1.92 8.53
N TYR A 111 12.03 1.18 8.96
CA TYR A 111 13.13 1.71 9.75
C TYR A 111 14.10 2.48 8.85
N GLU A 112 13.62 3.58 8.31
CA GLU A 112 14.40 4.47 7.45
C GLU A 112 14.88 5.70 8.23
N ARG A 113 15.93 6.36 7.70
CA ARG A 113 16.35 7.65 8.23
C ARG A 113 15.27 8.69 7.90
N PRO A 114 14.63 9.29 8.91
CA PRO A 114 13.59 10.30 8.66
C PRO A 114 14.18 11.53 7.97
N GLN A 115 13.50 12.00 6.94
CA GLN A 115 13.83 13.23 6.21
C GLN A 115 12.53 13.87 5.69
N LYS A 116 12.63 15.05 5.06
CA LYS A 116 11.45 15.74 4.50
C LYS A 116 10.73 14.82 3.51
N GLY A 117 9.45 14.56 3.76
CA GLY A 117 8.62 13.68 2.93
C GLY A 117 8.82 12.17 3.16
N ARG A 118 9.73 11.75 4.06
CA ARG A 118 9.97 10.35 4.39
C ARG A 118 9.98 10.14 5.91
N THR A 119 8.98 9.43 6.39
CA THR A 119 8.77 9.11 7.81
C THR A 119 8.87 7.60 8.02
N ARG A 120 9.03 7.17 9.28
CA ARG A 120 9.05 5.74 9.61
C ARG A 120 7.67 5.11 9.59
N GLU A 121 6.66 5.87 10.00
CA GLU A 121 5.25 5.54 9.81
C GLU A 121 4.72 6.33 8.62
N PHE A 122 4.13 5.65 7.64
CA PHE A 122 3.52 6.24 6.46
C PHE A 122 2.24 5.51 6.08
N PHE A 123 1.46 6.09 5.17
CA PHE A 123 0.19 5.52 4.75
C PHE A 123 0.24 5.20 3.26
N GLN A 124 -0.38 4.09 2.89
CA GLN A 124 -0.54 3.71 1.48
C GLN A 124 -2.02 3.50 1.17
N TRP A 125 -2.41 3.88 -0.02
CA TRP A 125 -3.58 3.41 -0.72
C TRP A 125 -3.14 2.36 -1.73
N ASN A 126 -3.63 1.16 -1.58
CA ASN A 126 -3.32 0.03 -2.45
C ASN A 126 -4.57 -0.35 -3.22
N ILE A 127 -4.42 -0.57 -4.52
CA ILE A 127 -5.45 -1.10 -5.40
C ILE A 127 -4.88 -2.36 -6.05
N ASP A 128 -5.55 -3.47 -5.85
CA ASP A 128 -5.09 -4.77 -6.30
C ASP A 128 -6.14 -5.44 -7.19
N GLN A 129 -5.74 -5.83 -8.38
CA GLN A 129 -6.53 -6.70 -9.26
C GLN A 129 -5.79 -8.00 -9.47
N ILE A 130 -6.45 -9.14 -9.15
CA ILE A 130 -5.82 -10.45 -9.14
C ILE A 130 -6.65 -11.41 -9.99
N GLY A 131 -5.97 -12.17 -10.85
CA GLY A 131 -6.61 -13.18 -11.71
C GLY A 131 -7.07 -12.65 -13.06
N SER A 132 -6.47 -11.55 -13.53
CA SER A 132 -6.62 -11.04 -14.89
C SER A 132 -5.26 -10.59 -15.43
N ASP A 133 -4.95 -10.96 -16.66
CA ASP A 133 -3.75 -10.54 -17.41
C ASP A 133 -4.11 -9.61 -18.59
N SER A 134 -5.33 -9.10 -18.60
CA SER A 134 -5.81 -8.27 -19.70
C SER A 134 -5.26 -6.84 -19.64
N ILE A 135 -5.01 -6.23 -20.79
CA ILE A 135 -4.64 -4.81 -20.92
C ILE A 135 -5.72 -3.89 -20.33
N GLN A 136 -6.98 -4.32 -20.37
CA GLN A 136 -8.09 -3.59 -19.76
C GLN A 136 -7.96 -3.51 -18.24
N ALA A 137 -7.39 -4.53 -17.60
CA ALA A 137 -7.12 -4.52 -16.16
C ALA A 137 -6.08 -3.44 -15.80
N ASP A 138 -4.99 -3.34 -16.56
CA ASP A 138 -4.00 -2.26 -16.38
C ASP A 138 -4.61 -0.88 -16.59
N ALA A 139 -5.41 -0.72 -17.66
CA ALA A 139 -6.11 0.54 -17.94
C ALA A 139 -7.11 0.93 -16.85
N GLU A 140 -7.81 -0.06 -16.25
CA GLU A 140 -8.74 0.17 -15.14
C GLU A 140 -8.02 0.74 -13.90
N LEU A 141 -6.84 0.20 -13.55
CA LEU A 141 -6.04 0.73 -12.43
C LEU A 141 -5.64 2.19 -12.64
N LEU A 142 -5.24 2.54 -13.86
CA LEU A 142 -4.94 3.93 -14.23
C LEU A 142 -6.19 4.82 -14.15
N ALA A 143 -7.35 4.30 -14.57
CA ALA A 143 -8.61 5.02 -14.49
C ALA A 143 -9.06 5.26 -13.04
N VAL A 144 -8.85 4.32 -12.12
CA VAL A 144 -9.09 4.51 -10.68
C VAL A 144 -8.23 5.64 -10.14
N ALA A 145 -6.93 5.65 -10.46
CA ALA A 145 -6.02 6.71 -10.04
C ALA A 145 -6.45 8.08 -10.60
N ALA A 146 -6.78 8.15 -11.89
CA ALA A 146 -7.26 9.37 -12.53
C ALA A 146 -8.59 9.87 -11.94
N THR A 147 -9.50 8.97 -11.61
CA THR A 147 -10.77 9.28 -10.95
C THR A 147 -10.54 9.90 -9.58
N PHE A 148 -9.64 9.33 -8.78
CA PHE A 148 -9.26 9.93 -7.50
C PHE A 148 -8.73 11.34 -7.67
N LEU A 149 -7.79 11.57 -8.60
CA LEU A 149 -7.23 12.91 -8.86
C LEU A 149 -8.32 13.92 -9.26
N LYS A 150 -9.26 13.50 -10.10
CA LYS A 150 -10.43 14.31 -10.47
C LYS A 150 -11.33 14.60 -9.27
N ASN A 151 -11.59 13.60 -8.42
CA ASN A 151 -12.45 13.73 -7.23
C ASN A 151 -11.88 14.71 -6.19
N VAL A 152 -10.56 14.87 -6.12
CA VAL A 152 -9.88 15.87 -5.30
C VAL A 152 -9.61 17.18 -6.05
N ARG A 153 -10.18 17.34 -7.25
CA ARG A 153 -10.12 18.55 -8.11
C ARG A 153 -8.72 18.94 -8.55
N LEU A 154 -7.82 17.97 -8.72
CA LEU A 154 -6.55 18.21 -9.40
C LEU A 154 -6.75 18.22 -10.91
N THR A 155 -6.11 19.18 -11.58
CA THR A 155 -6.20 19.36 -13.02
C THR A 155 -4.98 18.78 -13.75
N PRO A 156 -5.04 18.51 -15.07
CA PRO A 156 -3.91 18.01 -15.85
C PRO A 156 -2.66 18.91 -15.85
N GLU A 157 -2.83 20.21 -15.54
CA GLU A 157 -1.71 21.15 -15.39
C GLU A 157 -0.96 20.94 -14.06
N GLN A 158 -1.66 20.42 -13.05
CA GLN A 158 -1.12 20.23 -11.69
C GLN A 158 -0.52 18.83 -11.49
N VAL A 159 -1.05 17.81 -12.19
CA VAL A 159 -0.62 16.42 -12.00
C VAL A 159 -0.65 15.66 -13.32
N LYS A 160 0.33 14.77 -13.51
CA LYS A 160 0.43 13.85 -14.64
C LYS A 160 0.69 12.44 -14.16
N LEU A 161 0.05 11.46 -14.78
CA LEU A 161 0.35 10.05 -14.62
C LEU A 161 1.39 9.64 -15.68
N TYR A 162 2.54 9.15 -15.24
CA TYR A 162 3.55 8.56 -16.10
C TYR A 162 3.39 7.05 -16.10
N VAL A 163 3.24 6.47 -17.30
CA VAL A 163 3.04 5.02 -17.48
C VAL A 163 4.21 4.47 -18.27
N ASN A 164 4.71 3.32 -17.85
CA ASN A 164 5.72 2.56 -18.59
C ASN A 164 5.25 1.11 -18.73
N ASP A 165 5.50 0.51 -19.90
CA ASP A 165 5.28 -0.91 -20.14
C ASP A 165 6.60 -1.52 -20.65
N ARG A 166 7.13 -2.49 -19.92
CA ARG A 166 8.38 -3.17 -20.28
C ARG A 166 8.33 -3.78 -21.68
N ARG A 167 7.18 -4.28 -22.12
CA ARG A 167 6.98 -4.87 -23.45
C ARG A 167 7.23 -3.85 -24.58
N LEU A 168 6.92 -2.56 -24.35
CA LEU A 168 7.23 -1.50 -25.31
C LEU A 168 8.73 -1.29 -25.46
N MET A 169 9.47 -1.33 -24.35
CA MET A 169 10.93 -1.22 -24.38
C MET A 169 11.58 -2.42 -25.07
N ASP A 170 11.15 -3.62 -24.72
CA ASP A 170 11.67 -4.86 -25.29
C ASP A 170 11.44 -4.91 -26.80
N SER A 171 10.29 -4.43 -27.30
CA SER A 171 9.97 -4.36 -28.74
C SER A 171 10.83 -3.36 -29.51
N GLN A 172 11.37 -2.33 -28.84
CA GLN A 172 12.26 -1.35 -29.45
C GLN A 172 13.73 -1.77 -29.43
N LEU A 173 14.12 -2.57 -28.44
CA LEU A 173 15.49 -3.08 -28.29
C LEU A 173 15.75 -4.35 -29.10
N SER A 174 14.69 -5.05 -29.54
CA SER A 174 14.76 -6.28 -30.35
C SER A 174 14.79 -6.00 -31.87
N LYS A 175 14.92 -4.74 -32.26
CA LYS A 175 15.14 -4.30 -33.65
C LYS A 175 16.60 -3.88 -33.87
#